data_c38eecc5f35ac13b8d36190defeda39c
#
_entry.id   c38eecc5f35ac13b8d36190defeda39c
#
_cell.length_a   1.000
_cell.length_b   1.000
_cell.length_c   1.000
_cell.angle_alpha   90.00
_cell.angle_beta   90.00
_cell.angle_gamma   90.00
#
_symmetry.space_group_name_H-M   'P 1'
#
loop_
_entity.id
_entity.type
_entity.pdbx_description
1 polymer ?
#
loop_
_entity_poly.entity_id
_entity_poly.type
_entity_poly.pdbx_seq_one_letter_code
_entity_poly.pdbx_strand_id
1 'polypeptide(L)'
;MRHFKEITLGDVEEFKTQLIRWAQQFDDIVWLDSNNYSQPHSSYDSILAVDAFTSIQTDALDGFKKLNEYQSITKDWIFGYLSYDLKNDIEGLKSHNFDNLQFPDLCFFQPKKLFLIKDHTLEIRYLNFVSDEINQDLSAIKKHSFQTIQFSENDFKIEQRISKKSYLNKVSTLLSHIHRGDIYEANFCQEFYANANLNPLDTYLKLNAIAQTPFATFLKNGDKFLLSSSPERYLKKSDLEVISQPIKGTTKRSQNLNEDFELKTTLADDQKERSENIMIVDLVRNDLSKIAQKGSVAVTELCQVHSFKQVHHMISTVQAEALPNVSPVDIIAATFPMGSMTGAPKLSAMNIIESLEETKRGLYSGAVGYFTPNGNFDFNVVIRSILYNATNAYISFSVGSAITSKSTPEKEYEECLVKAKAMRSVLEN
;
A
#
# COMPACT_ATOMS: atom_id res chain seq x y z
N MET A 1 5.90 -27.76 -5.16
CA MET A 1 4.85 -28.34 -4.29
C MET A 1 5.16 -28.00 -2.86
N ARG A 2 4.15 -27.65 -2.04
CA ARG A 2 4.31 -27.24 -0.64
C ARG A 2 3.74 -28.29 0.30
N HIS A 3 4.44 -28.54 1.39
CA HIS A 3 3.92 -29.27 2.54
C HIS A 3 2.97 -28.37 3.32
N PHE A 4 1.86 -28.94 3.78
CA PHE A 4 0.79 -28.24 4.47
C PHE A 4 0.64 -28.77 5.90
N LYS A 5 0.53 -27.86 6.87
CA LYS A 5 0.20 -28.17 8.26
C LYS A 5 -0.75 -27.11 8.80
N GLU A 6 -1.79 -27.55 9.48
CA GLU A 6 -2.79 -26.67 10.12
C GLU A 6 -2.69 -26.80 11.64
N ILE A 7 -2.84 -25.68 12.35
CA ILE A 7 -2.80 -25.60 13.80
C ILE A 7 -3.82 -24.59 14.29
N THR A 8 -4.53 -24.92 15.37
CA THR A 8 -5.38 -23.96 16.08
C THR A 8 -4.54 -23.14 17.06
N LEU A 9 -4.63 -21.82 16.98
CA LEU A 9 -3.96 -20.88 17.87
C LEU A 9 -4.84 -20.58 19.10
N GLY A 10 -4.23 -20.55 20.28
CA GLY A 10 -4.88 -20.11 21.51
C GLY A 10 -4.98 -18.57 21.54
N ASP A 11 -3.84 -17.89 21.59
CA ASP A 11 -3.74 -16.43 21.52
C ASP A 11 -3.13 -16.04 20.16
N VAL A 12 -3.96 -15.45 19.30
CA VAL A 12 -3.58 -15.05 17.94
C VAL A 12 -2.65 -13.86 17.97
N GLU A 13 -2.90 -12.86 18.82
CA GLU A 13 -2.11 -11.63 18.86
C GLU A 13 -0.72 -11.86 19.45
N GLU A 14 -0.63 -12.72 20.48
CA GLU A 14 0.67 -13.14 21.00
C GLU A 14 1.46 -13.86 19.91
N PHE A 15 0.84 -14.80 19.22
CA PHE A 15 1.50 -15.56 18.16
C PHE A 15 1.95 -14.67 16.99
N LYS A 16 1.13 -13.71 16.54
CA LYS A 16 1.48 -12.73 15.52
C LYS A 16 2.73 -11.93 15.92
N THR A 17 2.80 -11.51 17.17
CA THR A 17 3.95 -10.76 17.71
C THR A 17 5.22 -11.61 17.74
N GLN A 18 5.11 -12.86 18.19
CA GLN A 18 6.23 -13.83 18.20
C GLN A 18 6.69 -14.12 16.77
N LEU A 19 5.76 -14.31 15.84
CA LEU A 19 6.01 -14.67 14.46
C LEU A 19 6.78 -13.57 13.70
N ILE A 20 6.37 -12.31 13.82
CA ILE A 20 7.05 -11.19 13.13
C ILE A 20 8.46 -10.94 13.72
N ARG A 21 8.66 -11.17 15.02
CA ARG A 21 9.98 -11.07 15.66
C ARG A 21 10.90 -12.19 15.21
N TRP A 22 10.40 -13.43 15.16
CA TRP A 22 11.14 -14.57 14.63
C TRP A 22 11.56 -14.35 13.17
N ALA A 23 10.71 -13.72 12.38
CA ALA A 23 10.96 -13.43 10.97
C ALA A 23 12.19 -12.54 10.74
N GLN A 24 12.63 -11.72 11.72
CA GLN A 24 13.74 -10.76 11.53
C GLN A 24 15.08 -11.39 11.17
N GLN A 25 15.25 -12.68 11.38
CA GLN A 25 16.46 -13.41 10.97
C GLN A 25 16.61 -13.56 9.45
N PHE A 26 15.53 -13.35 8.67
CA PHE A 26 15.54 -13.48 7.21
C PHE A 26 15.80 -12.15 6.52
N ASP A 27 16.35 -12.21 5.30
CA ASP A 27 16.61 -11.02 4.48
C ASP A 27 15.40 -10.60 3.65
N ASP A 28 14.52 -11.56 3.33
CA ASP A 28 13.28 -11.29 2.59
C ASP A 28 12.09 -11.61 3.49
N ILE A 29 11.28 -10.59 3.78
CA ILE A 29 10.11 -10.66 4.64
C ILE A 29 8.98 -9.86 4.00
N VAL A 30 7.80 -10.46 3.89
CA VAL A 30 6.54 -9.74 3.70
C VAL A 30 5.57 -10.18 4.77
N TRP A 31 5.20 -9.25 5.64
CA TRP A 31 4.15 -9.37 6.64
C TRP A 31 2.98 -8.48 6.23
N LEU A 32 1.80 -9.08 6.09
CA LEU A 32 0.54 -8.39 5.80
C LEU A 32 -0.41 -8.64 6.97
N ASP A 33 -1.05 -7.60 7.50
CA ASP A 33 -1.92 -7.70 8.66
C ASP A 33 -3.19 -6.84 8.49
N SER A 34 -4.34 -7.46 8.65
CA SER A 34 -5.63 -6.77 8.61
C SER A 34 -5.97 -6.04 9.91
N ASN A 35 -5.18 -6.18 10.97
CA ASN A 35 -5.49 -5.66 12.32
C ASN A 35 -6.90 -6.07 12.80
N ASN A 36 -7.32 -7.28 12.47
CA ASN A 36 -8.63 -7.85 12.81
C ASN A 36 -9.82 -7.08 12.20
N TYR A 37 -9.59 -6.31 11.14
CA TYR A 37 -10.71 -5.75 10.38
C TYR A 37 -11.38 -6.84 9.56
N SER A 38 -12.62 -7.17 9.93
CA SER A 38 -13.49 -8.02 9.11
C SER A 38 -13.90 -7.24 7.87
N GLN A 39 -13.38 -7.65 6.71
CA GLN A 39 -13.78 -7.12 5.41
C GLN A 39 -14.39 -8.24 4.57
N PRO A 40 -15.50 -7.97 3.84
CA PRO A 40 -16.18 -8.99 3.02
C PRO A 40 -15.24 -9.70 2.03
N HIS A 41 -14.22 -8.98 1.59
CA HIS A 41 -13.28 -9.46 0.58
C HIS A 41 -11.91 -9.89 1.15
N SER A 42 -11.73 -10.00 2.48
CA SER A 42 -10.46 -10.45 3.05
C SER A 42 -10.34 -11.98 2.98
N SER A 43 -9.21 -12.47 2.43
CA SER A 43 -8.95 -13.91 2.36
C SER A 43 -8.27 -14.41 3.65
N TYR A 44 -7.39 -13.62 4.25
CA TYR A 44 -6.64 -13.93 5.46
C TYR A 44 -6.60 -12.71 6.37
N ASP A 45 -6.45 -12.96 7.67
CA ASP A 45 -6.30 -11.89 8.66
C ASP A 45 -4.85 -11.43 8.74
N SER A 46 -3.91 -12.38 8.61
CA SER A 46 -2.48 -12.04 8.51
C SER A 46 -1.74 -13.06 7.66
N ILE A 47 -0.69 -12.62 6.99
CA ILE A 47 0.18 -13.45 6.16
C ILE A 47 1.64 -13.10 6.49
N LEU A 48 2.47 -14.12 6.73
CA LEU A 48 3.92 -13.98 6.73
C LEU A 48 4.53 -14.83 5.63
N ALA A 49 5.31 -14.21 4.76
CA ALA A 49 6.14 -14.86 3.76
C ALA A 49 7.61 -14.51 4.02
N VAL A 50 8.47 -15.53 4.17
CA VAL A 50 9.89 -15.34 4.46
C VAL A 50 10.79 -16.30 3.71
N ASP A 51 12.08 -15.95 3.66
CA ASP A 51 13.16 -16.77 3.11
C ASP A 51 12.96 -17.06 1.62
N ALA A 52 13.44 -16.17 0.78
CA ALA A 52 13.30 -16.30 -0.67
C ALA A 52 13.96 -17.58 -1.20
N PHE A 53 13.22 -18.38 -1.96
CA PHE A 53 13.76 -19.47 -2.78
C PHE A 53 14.21 -18.97 -4.13
N THR A 54 13.33 -18.21 -4.79
CA THR A 54 13.65 -17.47 -6.01
C THR A 54 13.13 -16.05 -5.88
N SER A 55 13.72 -15.13 -6.60
CA SER A 55 13.27 -13.73 -6.63
C SER A 55 13.48 -13.10 -7.99
N ILE A 56 12.73 -12.03 -8.24
CA ILE A 56 12.91 -11.11 -9.34
C ILE A 56 13.00 -9.69 -8.79
N GLN A 57 14.03 -8.96 -9.24
CA GLN A 57 14.19 -7.52 -9.01
C GLN A 57 14.57 -6.87 -10.32
N THR A 58 13.91 -5.78 -10.67
CA THR A 58 14.20 -5.08 -11.93
C THR A 58 13.80 -3.60 -11.83
N ASP A 59 14.34 -2.80 -12.74
CA ASP A 59 13.85 -1.46 -13.04
C ASP A 59 12.53 -1.50 -13.83
N ALA A 60 12.04 -0.33 -14.23
CA ALA A 60 10.79 -0.22 -14.99
C ALA A 60 10.89 -0.81 -16.41
N LEU A 61 12.06 -1.04 -16.98
CA LEU A 61 12.21 -1.52 -18.36
C LEU A 61 11.72 -2.97 -18.50
N ASP A 62 10.66 -3.19 -19.27
CA ASP A 62 9.97 -4.48 -19.43
C ASP A 62 9.57 -5.12 -18.08
N GLY A 63 9.30 -4.31 -17.06
CA GLY A 63 9.04 -4.78 -15.68
C GLY A 63 7.84 -5.70 -15.60
N PHE A 64 6.71 -5.32 -16.18
CA PHE A 64 5.50 -6.16 -16.19
C PHE A 64 5.67 -7.43 -17.03
N LYS A 65 6.38 -7.37 -18.15
CA LYS A 65 6.68 -8.56 -18.95
C LYS A 65 7.54 -9.56 -18.16
N LYS A 66 8.59 -9.10 -17.52
CA LYS A 66 9.47 -9.92 -16.67
C LYS A 66 8.70 -10.54 -15.49
N LEU A 67 7.79 -9.78 -14.86
CA LEU A 67 6.94 -10.30 -13.79
C LEU A 67 5.99 -11.38 -14.30
N ASN A 68 5.39 -11.19 -15.46
CA ASN A 68 4.50 -12.18 -16.08
C ASN A 68 5.24 -13.49 -16.39
N GLU A 69 6.46 -13.40 -16.93
CA GLU A 69 7.33 -14.56 -17.15
C GLU A 69 7.65 -15.26 -15.82
N TYR A 70 8.08 -14.50 -14.80
CA TYR A 70 8.40 -15.03 -13.47
C TYR A 70 7.20 -15.73 -12.81
N GLN A 71 6.02 -15.11 -12.83
CA GLN A 71 4.80 -15.68 -12.25
C GLN A 71 4.36 -16.95 -13.01
N SER A 72 4.44 -16.95 -14.35
CA SER A 72 4.05 -18.08 -15.20
C SER A 72 4.95 -19.31 -15.04
N ILE A 73 6.25 -19.10 -14.70
CA ILE A 73 7.22 -20.17 -14.45
C ILE A 73 7.08 -20.69 -13.01
N THR A 74 6.98 -19.77 -12.04
CA THR A 74 6.97 -20.09 -10.62
C THR A 74 5.72 -20.87 -10.23
N LYS A 75 4.53 -20.48 -10.71
CA LYS A 75 3.22 -21.12 -10.46
C LYS A 75 2.99 -21.45 -8.97
N ASP A 76 3.41 -20.54 -8.11
CA ASP A 76 3.35 -20.67 -6.66
C ASP A 76 3.02 -19.29 -6.06
N TRP A 77 2.93 -19.21 -4.73
CA TRP A 77 2.83 -17.96 -4.01
C TRP A 77 4.07 -17.12 -4.27
N ILE A 78 3.89 -15.88 -4.69
CA ILE A 78 4.94 -14.87 -4.79
C ILE A 78 4.49 -13.60 -4.09
N PHE A 79 5.39 -12.98 -3.34
CA PHE A 79 5.14 -11.79 -2.52
C PHE A 79 6.08 -10.68 -2.93
N GLY A 80 5.62 -9.44 -2.88
CA GLY A 80 6.47 -8.33 -3.25
C GLY A 80 5.71 -7.05 -3.51
N TYR A 81 6.33 -6.18 -4.30
CA TYR A 81 5.80 -4.85 -4.56
C TYR A 81 6.05 -4.38 -6.00
N LEU A 82 5.28 -3.37 -6.37
CA LEU A 82 5.33 -2.62 -7.62
C LEU A 82 5.53 -1.14 -7.26
N SER A 83 6.62 -0.51 -7.67
CA SER A 83 6.83 0.93 -7.48
C SER A 83 5.92 1.75 -8.38
N TYR A 84 5.61 2.98 -7.97
CA TYR A 84 4.87 3.93 -8.83
C TYR A 84 5.57 4.18 -10.16
N ASP A 85 6.89 4.10 -10.19
CA ASP A 85 7.71 4.39 -11.37
C ASP A 85 7.61 3.32 -12.47
N LEU A 86 6.97 2.16 -12.19
CA LEU A 86 6.54 1.22 -13.25
C LEU A 86 5.55 1.84 -14.24
N LYS A 87 4.97 3.02 -13.94
CA LYS A 87 4.25 3.83 -14.94
C LYS A 87 5.09 4.10 -16.19
N ASN A 88 6.42 4.14 -16.03
CA ASN A 88 7.35 4.41 -17.13
C ASN A 88 7.39 3.25 -18.14
N ASP A 89 7.16 2.01 -17.69
CA ASP A 89 7.04 0.83 -18.56
C ASP A 89 5.77 0.87 -19.41
N ILE A 90 4.65 1.29 -18.79
CA ILE A 90 3.32 1.27 -19.44
C ILE A 90 3.15 2.46 -20.39
N GLU A 91 3.52 3.66 -19.94
CA GLU A 91 3.20 4.91 -20.63
C GLU A 91 4.42 5.51 -21.36
N GLY A 92 5.56 4.82 -21.35
CA GLY A 92 6.79 5.32 -21.98
C GLY A 92 7.32 6.61 -21.35
N LEU A 93 6.99 6.86 -20.09
CA LEU A 93 7.44 8.02 -19.33
C LEU A 93 8.88 7.84 -18.81
N LYS A 94 9.45 8.90 -18.28
CA LYS A 94 10.78 8.90 -17.64
C LYS A 94 10.71 9.71 -16.36
N SER A 95 11.36 9.20 -15.31
CA SER A 95 11.47 9.88 -14.03
C SER A 95 12.95 10.25 -13.79
N HIS A 96 13.22 11.56 -13.62
CA HIS A 96 14.54 12.10 -13.39
C HIS A 96 14.68 12.79 -12.03
N ASN A 97 13.63 12.75 -11.22
CA ASN A 97 13.59 13.36 -9.91
C ASN A 97 14.54 12.65 -8.93
N PHE A 98 14.89 13.33 -7.85
CA PHE A 98 15.80 12.82 -6.83
C PHE A 98 15.30 11.51 -6.21
N ASP A 99 16.19 10.54 -6.04
CA ASP A 99 15.92 9.25 -5.41
C ASP A 99 17.08 8.81 -4.52
N ASN A 100 16.90 8.83 -3.21
CA ASN A 100 17.88 8.31 -2.25
C ASN A 100 17.41 7.02 -1.56
N LEU A 101 16.16 6.63 -1.77
CA LEU A 101 15.61 5.36 -1.30
C LEU A 101 16.14 4.18 -2.12
N GLN A 102 16.26 4.35 -3.44
CA GLN A 102 16.82 3.37 -4.37
C GLN A 102 16.16 1.98 -4.26
N PHE A 103 14.84 1.94 -4.11
CA PHE A 103 14.09 0.69 -4.24
C PHE A 103 14.09 0.26 -5.71
N PRO A 104 14.31 -1.03 -6.02
CA PRO A 104 13.97 -1.56 -7.34
C PRO A 104 12.54 -1.19 -7.73
N ASP A 105 12.28 -0.94 -9.01
CA ASP A 105 10.92 -0.57 -9.44
C ASP A 105 9.93 -1.74 -9.30
N LEU A 106 10.46 -2.97 -9.32
CA LEU A 106 9.71 -4.19 -9.08
C LEU A 106 10.56 -5.17 -8.28
N CYS A 107 9.96 -5.76 -7.25
CA CYS A 107 10.57 -6.83 -6.47
C CYS A 107 9.50 -7.85 -6.05
N PHE A 108 9.71 -9.12 -6.41
CA PHE A 108 8.90 -10.24 -5.95
C PHE A 108 9.78 -11.43 -5.61
N PHE A 109 9.35 -12.25 -4.64
CA PHE A 109 10.01 -13.49 -4.32
C PHE A 109 9.03 -14.62 -4.03
N GLN A 110 9.47 -15.85 -4.30
CA GLN A 110 8.80 -17.09 -3.89
C GLN A 110 9.32 -17.46 -2.50
N PRO A 111 8.51 -17.43 -1.43
CA PRO A 111 8.97 -17.74 -0.09
C PRO A 111 9.18 -19.25 0.08
N LYS A 112 10.20 -19.67 0.82
CA LYS A 112 10.32 -21.07 1.29
C LYS A 112 9.29 -21.36 2.35
N LYS A 113 9.01 -20.39 3.22
CA LYS A 113 8.17 -20.52 4.40
C LYS A 113 7.03 -19.52 4.35
N LEU A 114 5.79 -20.01 4.45
CA LEU A 114 4.57 -19.21 4.38
C LEU A 114 3.65 -19.58 5.54
N PHE A 115 3.17 -18.57 6.25
CA PHE A 115 2.21 -18.67 7.35
C PHE A 115 0.99 -17.85 7.01
N LEU A 116 -0.19 -18.45 7.06
CA LEU A 116 -1.47 -17.83 6.75
C LEU A 116 -2.36 -17.95 7.98
N ILE A 117 -2.83 -16.83 8.51
CA ILE A 117 -3.71 -16.80 9.69
C ILE A 117 -5.10 -16.37 9.25
N LYS A 118 -6.10 -17.15 9.64
CA LYS A 118 -7.51 -16.81 9.49
C LYS A 118 -8.26 -17.20 10.76
N ASP A 119 -8.92 -16.24 11.41
CA ASP A 119 -9.54 -16.41 12.72
C ASP A 119 -8.51 -17.02 13.72
N HIS A 120 -8.77 -18.20 14.26
CA HIS A 120 -7.87 -18.95 15.13
C HIS A 120 -7.06 -20.03 14.41
N THR A 121 -7.13 -20.10 13.08
CA THR A 121 -6.46 -21.14 12.29
C THR A 121 -5.18 -20.60 11.69
N LEU A 122 -4.08 -21.30 11.92
CA LEU A 122 -2.78 -21.09 11.30
C LEU A 122 -2.53 -22.18 10.27
N GLU A 123 -2.44 -21.80 9.00
CA GLU A 123 -1.93 -22.67 7.93
C GLU A 123 -0.45 -22.39 7.71
N ILE A 124 0.39 -23.43 7.76
CA ILE A 124 1.82 -23.37 7.46
C ILE A 124 2.05 -24.07 6.13
N ARG A 125 2.69 -23.39 5.19
CA ARG A 125 2.95 -23.90 3.84
C ARG A 125 4.43 -23.74 3.49
N TYR A 126 5.22 -24.78 3.71
CA TYR A 126 6.65 -24.80 3.39
C TYR A 126 6.91 -25.50 2.06
N LEU A 127 7.94 -25.06 1.33
CA LEU A 127 8.43 -25.85 0.20
C LEU A 127 8.91 -27.21 0.71
N ASN A 128 8.65 -28.29 -0.05
CA ASN A 128 8.84 -29.65 0.44
C ASN A 128 10.25 -29.94 0.97
N PHE A 129 11.28 -29.31 0.38
CA PHE A 129 12.68 -29.57 0.78
C PHE A 129 13.11 -28.91 2.10
N VAL A 130 12.27 -28.05 2.69
CA VAL A 130 12.46 -27.46 4.03
C VAL A 130 11.31 -27.80 4.98
N SER A 131 10.46 -28.76 4.63
CA SER A 131 9.25 -29.09 5.42
C SER A 131 9.55 -29.74 6.78
N ASP A 132 10.71 -30.35 6.95
CA ASP A 132 11.20 -30.89 8.20
C ASP A 132 11.53 -29.83 9.25
N GLU A 133 11.77 -28.57 8.83
CA GLU A 133 12.04 -27.45 9.72
C GLU A 133 10.78 -26.94 10.47
N ILE A 134 9.55 -27.27 10.05
CA ILE A 134 8.30 -26.72 10.59
C ILE A 134 8.23 -26.81 12.13
N ASN A 135 8.57 -27.98 12.71
CA ASN A 135 8.44 -28.16 14.16
C ASN A 135 9.53 -27.40 14.93
N GLN A 136 10.72 -27.28 14.36
CA GLN A 136 11.82 -26.50 14.92
C GLN A 136 11.46 -25.01 14.90
N ASP A 137 10.96 -24.50 13.77
CA ASP A 137 10.55 -23.09 13.61
C ASP A 137 9.40 -22.74 14.55
N LEU A 138 8.37 -23.58 14.67
CA LEU A 138 7.29 -23.37 15.63
C LEU A 138 7.80 -23.30 17.08
N SER A 139 8.79 -24.13 17.43
CA SER A 139 9.41 -24.09 18.76
C SER A 139 10.25 -22.84 18.96
N ALA A 140 10.91 -22.35 17.91
CA ALA A 140 11.68 -21.11 17.94
C ALA A 140 10.76 -19.87 18.04
N ILE A 141 9.67 -19.83 17.27
CA ILE A 141 8.66 -18.74 17.32
C ILE A 141 8.13 -18.56 18.74
N LYS A 142 7.71 -19.64 19.40
CA LYS A 142 7.17 -19.62 20.76
C LYS A 142 8.16 -19.17 21.84
N LYS A 143 9.47 -19.18 21.55
CA LYS A 143 10.52 -18.71 22.49
C LYS A 143 10.68 -17.17 22.45
N HIS A 144 10.18 -16.49 21.42
CA HIS A 144 10.19 -15.04 21.39
C HIS A 144 9.15 -14.50 22.37
N SER A 145 9.64 -14.10 23.56
CA SER A 145 8.79 -13.53 24.59
C SER A 145 8.23 -12.17 24.17
N PHE A 146 7.07 -11.85 24.73
CA PHE A 146 6.48 -10.51 24.64
C PHE A 146 7.39 -9.52 25.38
N GLN A 147 8.37 -8.95 24.68
CA GLN A 147 9.11 -7.81 25.22
C GLN A 147 8.30 -6.56 24.95
N THR A 148 7.97 -5.84 25.99
CA THR A 148 7.40 -4.50 25.87
C THR A 148 8.33 -3.68 25.00
N ILE A 149 7.82 -3.06 23.95
CA ILE A 149 8.58 -2.19 23.08
C ILE A 149 9.12 -1.05 23.96
N GLN A 150 10.44 -1.05 24.21
CA GLN A 150 11.07 0.10 24.82
C GLN A 150 11.21 1.18 23.75
N PHE A 151 10.43 2.21 23.88
CA PHE A 151 10.50 3.37 23.01
C PHE A 151 11.77 4.15 23.34
N SER A 152 12.85 3.95 22.60
CA SER A 152 13.96 4.90 22.59
C SER A 152 13.51 6.14 21.83
N GLU A 153 13.71 7.32 22.39
CA GLU A 153 13.54 8.58 21.67
C GLU A 153 14.53 8.62 20.49
N ASN A 154 14.02 8.95 19.32
CA ASN A 154 14.87 9.14 18.15
C ASN A 154 15.41 10.58 18.19
N ASP A 155 16.73 10.74 18.16
CA ASP A 155 17.41 12.04 18.18
C ASP A 155 17.66 12.57 16.76
N PHE A 156 16.63 12.55 15.89
CA PHE A 156 16.73 13.13 14.55
C PHE A 156 15.49 13.94 14.18
N LYS A 157 15.70 14.96 13.36
CA LYS A 157 14.66 15.87 12.90
C LYS A 157 14.19 15.50 11.49
N ILE A 158 12.88 15.47 11.30
CA ILE A 158 12.27 15.29 9.99
C ILE A 158 12.28 16.62 9.22
N GLU A 159 12.87 16.58 8.04
CA GLU A 159 12.92 17.70 7.11
C GLU A 159 11.86 17.58 6.03
N GLN A 160 11.47 18.71 5.43
CA GLN A 160 10.60 18.76 4.25
C GLN A 160 11.46 18.96 3.01
N ARG A 161 11.22 18.18 1.95
CA ARG A 161 11.96 18.33 0.68
C ARG A 161 11.73 19.70 0.04
N ILE A 162 10.53 20.21 0.11
CA ILE A 162 10.15 21.51 -0.44
C ILE A 162 9.63 22.45 0.66
N SER A 163 9.96 23.72 0.56
CA SER A 163 9.43 24.73 1.49
C SER A 163 7.93 24.93 1.28
N LYS A 164 7.23 25.43 2.32
CA LYS A 164 5.82 25.82 2.21
C LYS A 164 5.58 26.74 0.99
N LYS A 165 6.44 27.74 0.79
CA LYS A 165 6.32 28.66 -0.36
C LYS A 165 6.42 27.94 -1.70
N SER A 166 7.36 26.98 -1.83
CA SER A 166 7.49 26.18 -3.05
C SER A 166 6.26 25.31 -3.27
N TYR A 167 5.74 24.66 -2.22
CA TYR A 167 4.51 23.85 -2.29
C TYR A 167 3.33 24.70 -2.81
N LEU A 168 3.07 25.87 -2.21
CA LEU A 168 1.97 26.75 -2.61
C LEU A 168 2.09 27.17 -4.09
N ASN A 169 3.29 27.52 -4.56
CA ASN A 169 3.54 27.88 -5.95
C ASN A 169 3.26 26.69 -6.90
N LYS A 170 3.70 25.47 -6.55
CA LYS A 170 3.46 24.27 -7.36
C LYS A 170 1.97 23.93 -7.45
N VAL A 171 1.23 24.02 -6.34
CA VAL A 171 -0.23 23.85 -6.33
C VAL A 171 -0.90 24.92 -7.17
N SER A 172 -0.45 26.18 -7.12
CA SER A 172 -0.99 27.25 -7.99
C SER A 172 -0.75 26.96 -9.47
N THR A 173 0.40 26.37 -9.82
CA THR A 173 0.68 25.91 -11.19
C THR A 173 -0.27 24.79 -11.61
N LEU A 174 -0.51 23.79 -10.74
CA LEU A 174 -1.51 22.73 -10.98
C LEU A 174 -2.90 23.29 -11.21
N LEU A 175 -3.33 24.26 -10.38
CA LEU A 175 -4.62 24.93 -10.56
C LEU A 175 -4.70 25.65 -11.91
N SER A 176 -3.61 26.22 -12.39
CA SER A 176 -3.56 26.85 -13.72
C SER A 176 -3.76 25.80 -14.84
N HIS A 177 -3.19 24.59 -14.72
CA HIS A 177 -3.45 23.48 -15.63
C HIS A 177 -4.92 23.03 -15.59
N ILE A 178 -5.50 22.94 -14.39
CA ILE A 178 -6.92 22.56 -14.21
C ILE A 178 -7.84 23.60 -14.83
N HIS A 179 -7.63 24.88 -14.55
CA HIS A 179 -8.47 25.97 -15.08
C HIS A 179 -8.35 26.12 -16.60
N ARG A 180 -7.22 25.72 -17.20
CA ARG A 180 -7.02 25.68 -18.64
C ARG A 180 -7.68 24.46 -19.30
N GLY A 181 -8.03 23.45 -18.49
CA GLY A 181 -8.66 22.20 -18.96
C GLY A 181 -7.69 21.11 -19.39
N ASP A 182 -6.41 21.19 -19.02
CA ASP A 182 -5.42 20.17 -19.30
C ASP A 182 -5.68 18.89 -18.50
N ILE A 183 -6.16 19.04 -17.28
CA ILE A 183 -6.53 17.99 -16.31
C ILE A 183 -7.72 18.45 -15.47
N TYR A 184 -8.43 17.50 -14.86
CA TYR A 184 -9.50 17.76 -13.89
C TYR A 184 -9.02 17.67 -12.45
N GLU A 185 -8.08 16.76 -12.19
CA GLU A 185 -7.51 16.47 -10.87
C GLU A 185 -6.08 15.97 -11.03
N ALA A 186 -5.24 16.27 -10.05
CA ALA A 186 -3.95 15.61 -9.85
C ALA A 186 -3.66 15.41 -8.37
N ASN A 187 -3.18 14.21 -8.00
CA ASN A 187 -2.69 13.95 -6.66
C ASN A 187 -1.24 14.41 -6.54
N PHE A 188 -1.02 15.56 -5.90
CA PHE A 188 0.30 16.17 -5.75
C PHE A 188 0.92 15.79 -4.41
N CYS A 189 2.16 15.29 -4.44
CA CYS A 189 2.85 14.74 -3.29
C CYS A 189 4.10 15.56 -2.93
N GLN A 190 4.46 15.51 -1.63
CA GLN A 190 5.72 16.00 -1.13
C GLN A 190 6.36 14.99 -0.18
N GLU A 191 7.69 14.99 -0.16
CA GLU A 191 8.50 14.12 0.69
C GLU A 191 8.89 14.81 2.00
N PHE A 192 8.86 14.01 3.06
CA PHE A 192 9.47 14.27 4.35
C PHE A 192 10.57 13.23 4.57
N TYR A 193 11.75 13.64 5.04
CA TYR A 193 12.89 12.75 5.13
C TYR A 193 13.78 13.05 6.34
N ALA A 194 14.62 12.08 6.68
CA ALA A 194 15.73 12.24 7.61
C ALA A 194 16.90 11.35 7.18
N ASN A 195 18.13 11.77 7.53
CA ASN A 195 19.33 10.94 7.40
C ASN A 195 19.68 10.40 8.78
N ALA A 196 19.26 9.18 9.09
CA ALA A 196 19.44 8.56 10.39
C ALA A 196 19.30 7.03 10.30
N ASN A 197 19.82 6.34 11.31
CA ASN A 197 19.56 4.93 11.50
C ASN A 197 18.22 4.72 12.22
N LEU A 198 17.53 3.67 11.86
CA LEU A 198 16.20 3.30 12.35
C LEU A 198 16.18 1.83 12.75
N ASN A 199 15.45 1.49 13.81
CA ASN A 199 15.01 0.11 14.01
C ASN A 199 13.69 -0.13 13.23
N PRO A 200 13.71 -0.85 12.09
CA PRO A 200 12.54 -0.91 11.23
C PRO A 200 11.36 -1.62 11.89
N LEU A 201 11.59 -2.74 12.59
CA LEU A 201 10.50 -3.49 13.22
C LEU A 201 9.83 -2.69 14.33
N ASP A 202 10.61 -2.10 15.22
CA ASP A 202 10.04 -1.33 16.34
C ASP A 202 9.27 -0.10 15.83
N THR A 203 9.79 0.55 14.79
CA THR A 203 9.09 1.67 14.13
C THR A 203 7.78 1.23 13.47
N TYR A 204 7.78 0.08 12.79
CA TYR A 204 6.55 -0.49 12.23
C TYR A 204 5.52 -0.79 13.33
N LEU A 205 5.94 -1.44 14.42
CA LEU A 205 5.06 -1.78 15.53
C LEU A 205 4.46 -0.52 16.19
N LYS A 206 5.28 0.53 16.36
CA LYS A 206 4.79 1.85 16.82
C LYS A 206 3.75 2.45 15.87
N LEU A 207 4.05 2.46 14.56
CA LEU A 207 3.15 2.99 13.54
C LEU A 207 1.83 2.21 13.50
N ASN A 208 1.91 0.88 13.52
CA ASN A 208 0.73 0.02 13.50
C ASN A 208 -0.11 0.15 14.77
N ALA A 209 0.51 0.32 15.94
CA ALA A 209 -0.22 0.54 17.21
C ALA A 209 -1.06 1.84 17.19
N ILE A 210 -0.54 2.88 16.53
CA ILE A 210 -1.25 4.17 16.39
C ILE A 210 -2.37 4.07 15.35
N ALA A 211 -2.06 3.54 14.17
CA ALA A 211 -2.95 3.65 13.00
C ALA A 211 -3.96 2.50 12.89
N GLN A 212 -3.56 1.26 13.18
CA GLN A 212 -4.39 0.04 13.11
C GLN A 212 -5.28 -0.01 11.85
N THR A 213 -4.65 -0.01 10.69
CA THR A 213 -5.33 0.00 9.39
C THR A 213 -5.51 -1.41 8.82
N PRO A 214 -6.45 -1.61 7.88
CA PRO A 214 -6.79 -2.94 7.35
C PRO A 214 -5.74 -3.55 6.40
N PHE A 215 -4.73 -2.79 5.99
CA PHE A 215 -3.65 -3.24 5.10
C PHE A 215 -2.28 -2.84 5.64
N ALA A 216 -2.04 -3.12 6.93
CA ALA A 216 -0.73 -2.90 7.53
C ALA A 216 0.29 -3.86 6.90
N THR A 217 1.48 -3.34 6.60
CA THR A 217 2.52 -4.12 5.93
C THR A 217 3.89 -3.81 6.52
N PHE A 218 4.64 -4.86 6.88
CA PHE A 218 6.08 -4.79 7.08
C PHE A 218 6.75 -5.57 5.97
N LEU A 219 7.61 -4.91 5.18
CA LEU A 219 8.43 -5.58 4.17
C LEU A 219 9.89 -5.27 4.42
N LYS A 220 10.72 -6.32 4.34
CA LYS A 220 12.18 -6.25 4.29
C LYS A 220 12.65 -6.94 3.01
N ASN A 221 13.51 -6.27 2.28
CA ASN A 221 14.25 -6.84 1.16
C ASN A 221 15.71 -6.36 1.28
N GLY A 222 16.53 -7.20 1.91
CA GLY A 222 17.91 -6.84 2.28
C GLY A 222 17.95 -5.60 3.17
N ASP A 223 18.47 -4.51 2.63
CA ASP A 223 18.63 -3.20 3.28
C ASP A 223 17.45 -2.22 3.05
N LYS A 224 16.42 -2.64 2.34
CA LYS A 224 15.23 -1.84 2.04
C LYS A 224 14.04 -2.27 2.90
N PHE A 225 13.35 -1.29 3.48
CA PHE A 225 12.22 -1.55 4.38
C PHE A 225 11.00 -0.70 4.02
N LEU A 226 9.83 -1.34 3.99
CA LEU A 226 8.53 -0.68 3.93
C LEU A 226 7.79 -0.91 5.26
N LEU A 227 7.42 0.18 5.93
CA LEU A 227 6.65 0.20 7.17
C LEU A 227 5.32 0.92 6.86
N SER A 228 4.27 0.15 6.58
CA SER A 228 3.03 0.69 6.02
C SER A 228 1.85 0.50 6.94
N SER A 229 1.05 1.55 7.06
CA SER A 229 -0.29 1.55 7.67
C SER A 229 -1.31 2.01 6.63
N SER A 230 -1.38 1.32 5.51
CA SER A 230 -2.29 1.65 4.42
C SER A 230 -3.74 1.32 4.77
N PRO A 231 -4.69 2.24 4.52
CA PRO A 231 -6.12 1.95 4.64
C PRO A 231 -6.73 1.42 3.34
N GLU A 232 -6.02 1.46 2.21
CA GLU A 232 -6.61 1.35 0.88
C GLU A 232 -6.19 0.09 0.13
N ARG A 233 -7.19 -0.70 -0.31
CA ARG A 233 -6.97 -1.76 -1.29
C ARG A 233 -6.84 -1.16 -2.68
N TYR A 234 -5.77 -1.54 -3.38
CA TYR A 234 -5.63 -1.20 -4.80
C TYR A 234 -6.48 -2.12 -5.66
N LEU A 235 -6.15 -3.40 -5.68
CA LEU A 235 -6.79 -4.37 -6.56
C LEU A 235 -6.74 -5.78 -5.97
N LYS A 236 -7.87 -6.47 -6.00
CA LYS A 236 -7.98 -7.88 -5.64
C LYS A 236 -8.59 -8.67 -6.78
N LYS A 237 -8.07 -9.88 -7.03
CA LYS A 237 -8.64 -10.87 -7.94
C LYS A 237 -8.96 -12.15 -7.20
N SER A 238 -10.18 -12.65 -7.38
CA SER A 238 -10.62 -13.96 -6.93
C SER A 238 -11.30 -14.66 -8.11
N ASP A 239 -10.66 -15.66 -8.66
CA ASP A 239 -11.06 -16.32 -9.90
C ASP A 239 -11.20 -15.33 -11.07
N LEU A 240 -12.38 -15.03 -11.56
CA LEU A 240 -12.60 -14.01 -12.59
C LEU A 240 -13.01 -12.66 -12.01
N GLU A 241 -13.41 -12.60 -10.75
CA GLU A 241 -13.82 -11.37 -10.11
C GLU A 241 -12.60 -10.49 -9.78
N VAL A 242 -12.66 -9.23 -10.17
CA VAL A 242 -11.66 -8.20 -9.88
C VAL A 242 -12.34 -7.04 -9.17
N ILE A 243 -11.78 -6.62 -8.03
CA ILE A 243 -12.35 -5.57 -7.16
C ILE A 243 -11.29 -4.51 -6.90
N SER A 244 -11.69 -3.23 -7.00
CA SER A 244 -10.92 -2.07 -6.53
C SER A 244 -11.74 -1.28 -5.54
N GLN A 245 -11.09 -0.77 -4.47
CA GLN A 245 -11.79 -0.06 -3.38
C GLN A 245 -11.13 1.29 -3.08
N PRO A 246 -11.26 2.27 -4.00
CA PRO A 246 -10.69 3.60 -3.81
C PRO A 246 -11.32 4.32 -2.62
N ILE A 247 -10.48 5.06 -1.90
CA ILE A 247 -10.85 5.89 -0.75
C ILE A 247 -10.68 7.36 -1.11
N LYS A 248 -11.72 8.15 -0.87
CA LYS A 248 -11.65 9.62 -0.82
C LYS A 248 -12.56 10.09 0.32
N GLY A 249 -12.09 11.07 1.04
CA GLY A 249 -12.82 11.56 2.20
C GLY A 249 -12.49 10.79 3.48
N THR A 250 -12.09 11.56 4.48
CA THR A 250 -11.73 11.01 5.80
C THR A 250 -12.11 12.01 6.88
N THR A 251 -12.75 11.52 7.95
CA THR A 251 -12.95 12.30 9.17
C THR A 251 -12.55 11.50 10.40
N LYS A 252 -12.20 12.21 11.49
CA LYS A 252 -11.83 11.58 12.77
C LYS A 252 -13.02 10.88 13.41
N ARG A 253 -12.73 9.92 14.28
CA ARG A 253 -13.70 9.36 15.23
C ARG A 253 -13.85 10.25 16.47
N SER A 254 -14.98 10.15 17.13
CA SER A 254 -15.20 10.73 18.47
C SER A 254 -15.57 9.63 19.48
N GLN A 255 -15.16 9.83 20.74
CA GLN A 255 -15.61 8.95 21.83
C GLN A 255 -17.07 9.24 22.20
N ASN A 256 -17.59 10.42 21.88
CA ASN A 256 -19.00 10.74 22.03
C ASN A 256 -19.78 10.18 20.84
N LEU A 257 -20.69 9.24 21.09
CA LEU A 257 -21.45 8.54 20.04
C LEU A 257 -22.28 9.49 19.16
N ASN A 258 -22.85 10.56 19.71
CA ASN A 258 -23.63 11.52 18.94
C ASN A 258 -22.72 12.33 18.01
N GLU A 259 -21.59 12.85 18.53
CA GLU A 259 -20.59 13.55 17.71
C GLU A 259 -20.00 12.63 16.64
N ASP A 260 -19.72 11.36 16.97
CA ASP A 260 -19.21 10.38 16.01
C ASP A 260 -20.20 10.12 14.88
N PHE A 261 -21.50 10.02 15.21
CA PHE A 261 -22.56 9.88 14.20
C PHE A 261 -22.70 11.13 13.33
N GLU A 262 -22.63 12.33 13.92
CA GLU A 262 -22.65 13.60 13.18
C GLU A 262 -21.46 13.72 12.23
N LEU A 263 -20.24 13.38 12.68
CA LEU A 263 -19.05 13.37 11.84
C LEU A 263 -19.19 12.41 10.66
N LYS A 264 -19.72 11.20 10.89
CA LYS A 264 -19.99 10.21 9.85
C LYS A 264 -21.02 10.73 8.83
N THR A 265 -22.12 11.32 9.31
CA THR A 265 -23.18 11.85 8.44
C THR A 265 -22.67 13.06 7.65
N THR A 266 -21.94 13.97 8.28
CA THR A 266 -21.34 15.13 7.61
C THR A 266 -20.41 14.68 6.48
N LEU A 267 -19.58 13.65 6.71
CA LEU A 267 -18.73 13.10 5.65
C LEU A 267 -19.57 12.49 4.52
N ALA A 268 -20.63 11.76 4.84
CA ALA A 268 -21.49 11.13 3.83
C ALA A 268 -22.17 12.15 2.92
N ASP A 269 -22.49 13.34 3.44
CA ASP A 269 -23.19 14.42 2.73
C ASP A 269 -22.23 15.46 2.10
N ASP A 270 -20.90 15.35 2.35
CA ASP A 270 -19.94 16.30 1.84
C ASP A 270 -19.83 16.23 0.30
N GLN A 271 -20.28 17.29 -0.34
CA GLN A 271 -20.36 17.37 -1.81
C GLN A 271 -18.99 17.40 -2.49
N LYS A 272 -17.95 17.91 -1.82
CA LYS A 272 -16.58 17.92 -2.34
C LYS A 272 -16.03 16.49 -2.34
N GLU A 273 -16.05 15.84 -1.19
CA GLU A 273 -15.52 14.48 -1.00
C GLU A 273 -16.26 13.46 -1.90
N ARG A 274 -17.59 13.59 -2.01
CA ARG A 274 -18.39 12.77 -2.93
C ARG A 274 -18.01 12.97 -4.39
N SER A 275 -17.83 14.23 -4.82
CA SER A 275 -17.46 14.54 -6.21
C SER A 275 -16.08 13.99 -6.56
N GLU A 276 -15.11 14.11 -5.64
CA GLU A 276 -13.77 13.54 -5.82
C GLU A 276 -13.81 12.01 -5.83
N ASN A 277 -14.60 11.38 -4.95
CA ASN A 277 -14.76 9.92 -4.94
C ASN A 277 -15.38 9.41 -6.25
N ILE A 278 -16.44 10.04 -6.74
CA ILE A 278 -17.11 9.68 -7.99
C ILE A 278 -16.16 9.80 -9.19
N MET A 279 -15.32 10.82 -9.23
CA MET A 279 -14.33 11.00 -10.30
C MET A 279 -13.29 9.87 -10.30
N ILE A 280 -12.82 9.45 -9.13
CA ILE A 280 -11.91 8.30 -9.03
C ILE A 280 -12.62 6.98 -9.38
N VAL A 281 -13.88 6.82 -8.98
CA VAL A 281 -14.69 5.65 -9.40
C VAL A 281 -14.80 5.57 -10.93
N ASP A 282 -15.01 6.67 -11.62
CA ASP A 282 -15.07 6.68 -13.09
C ASP A 282 -13.71 6.34 -13.72
N LEU A 283 -12.60 6.79 -13.12
CA LEU A 283 -11.26 6.42 -13.55
C LEU A 283 -11.01 4.92 -13.37
N VAL A 284 -11.38 4.36 -12.21
CA VAL A 284 -11.26 2.91 -11.92
C VAL A 284 -12.14 2.08 -12.87
N ARG A 285 -13.37 2.54 -13.13
CA ARG A 285 -14.26 1.87 -14.11
C ARG A 285 -13.64 1.84 -15.50
N ASN A 286 -13.03 2.94 -15.92
CA ASN A 286 -12.32 3.01 -17.20
C ASN A 286 -11.15 2.02 -17.23
N ASP A 287 -10.33 1.98 -16.18
CA ASP A 287 -9.19 1.05 -16.09
C ASP A 287 -9.64 -0.41 -16.12
N LEU A 288 -10.64 -0.78 -15.32
CA LEU A 288 -11.18 -2.14 -15.29
C LEU A 288 -11.83 -2.52 -16.63
N SER A 289 -12.43 -1.58 -17.36
CA SER A 289 -13.07 -1.85 -18.65
C SER A 289 -12.11 -2.41 -19.71
N LYS A 290 -10.79 -2.14 -19.56
CA LYS A 290 -9.75 -2.63 -20.47
C LYS A 290 -9.55 -4.14 -20.41
N ILE A 291 -9.88 -4.76 -19.27
CA ILE A 291 -9.64 -6.18 -18.97
C ILE A 291 -10.93 -6.97 -18.70
N ALA A 292 -12.04 -6.29 -18.61
CA ALA A 292 -13.31 -6.87 -18.17
C ALA A 292 -14.12 -7.46 -19.34
N GLN A 293 -14.94 -8.45 -19.02
CA GLN A 293 -16.01 -8.89 -19.90
C GLN A 293 -16.99 -7.76 -20.17
N LYS A 294 -17.50 -7.67 -21.39
CA LYS A 294 -18.41 -6.59 -21.79
C LYS A 294 -19.64 -6.53 -20.89
N GLY A 295 -19.85 -5.36 -20.26
CA GLY A 295 -21.00 -5.11 -19.39
C GLY A 295 -20.87 -5.63 -17.95
N SER A 296 -19.71 -6.19 -17.57
CA SER A 296 -19.49 -6.70 -16.21
C SER A 296 -19.01 -5.65 -15.21
N VAL A 297 -18.53 -4.50 -15.68
CA VAL A 297 -18.04 -3.43 -14.76
C VAL A 297 -19.23 -2.80 -14.03
N ALA A 298 -19.27 -2.93 -12.72
CA ALA A 298 -20.31 -2.42 -11.85
C ALA A 298 -19.75 -1.68 -10.64
N VAL A 299 -20.48 -0.67 -10.17
CA VAL A 299 -20.20 0.00 -8.89
C VAL A 299 -21.15 -0.62 -7.86
N THR A 300 -20.63 -1.47 -7.00
CA THR A 300 -21.42 -2.19 -5.99
C THR A 300 -21.64 -1.38 -4.73
N GLU A 301 -20.70 -0.47 -4.42
CA GLU A 301 -20.84 0.55 -3.37
C GLU A 301 -20.36 1.90 -3.89
N LEU A 302 -21.12 2.96 -3.68
CA LEU A 302 -20.76 4.32 -4.10
C LEU A 302 -20.80 5.27 -2.90
N CYS A 303 -19.65 5.88 -2.57
CA CYS A 303 -19.50 6.87 -1.50
C CYS A 303 -20.03 6.39 -0.14
N GLN A 304 -19.85 5.10 0.22
CA GLN A 304 -20.27 4.58 1.51
C GLN A 304 -19.25 4.95 2.60
N VAL A 305 -19.73 5.38 3.77
CA VAL A 305 -18.87 5.73 4.89
C VAL A 305 -18.68 4.54 5.81
N HIS A 306 -17.47 3.99 5.80
CA HIS A 306 -17.02 2.91 6.66
C HIS A 306 -16.31 3.45 7.90
N SER A 307 -16.63 2.88 9.08
CA SER A 307 -16.04 3.29 10.35
C SER A 307 -14.88 2.37 10.70
N PHE A 308 -13.70 2.94 10.81
CA PHE A 308 -12.50 2.28 11.31
C PHE A 308 -12.23 2.71 12.75
N LYS A 309 -11.21 2.17 13.39
CA LYS A 309 -10.93 2.44 14.81
C LYS A 309 -10.61 3.92 15.08
N GLN A 310 -9.86 4.54 14.16
CA GLN A 310 -9.38 5.92 14.32
C GLN A 310 -10.12 6.94 13.45
N VAL A 311 -10.75 6.50 12.37
CA VAL A 311 -11.31 7.38 11.34
C VAL A 311 -12.56 6.78 10.71
N HIS A 312 -13.38 7.63 10.10
CA HIS A 312 -14.35 7.24 9.07
C HIS A 312 -13.75 7.51 7.71
N HIS A 313 -13.89 6.57 6.78
CA HIS A 313 -13.49 6.71 5.38
C HIS A 313 -14.69 6.58 4.45
N MET A 314 -14.74 7.43 3.42
CA MET A 314 -15.66 7.26 2.32
C MET A 314 -15.03 6.35 1.27
N ILE A 315 -15.62 5.18 1.05
CA ILE A 315 -15.11 4.12 0.18
C ILE A 315 -16.14 3.85 -0.91
N SER A 316 -15.67 3.60 -2.12
CA SER A 316 -16.48 3.02 -3.18
C SER A 316 -15.88 1.68 -3.59
N THR A 317 -16.73 0.75 -4.03
CA THR A 317 -16.32 -0.56 -4.53
C THR A 317 -16.71 -0.70 -6.00
N VAL A 318 -15.70 -0.88 -6.84
CA VAL A 318 -15.88 -1.15 -8.28
C VAL A 318 -15.45 -2.59 -8.54
N GLN A 319 -16.34 -3.34 -9.17
CA GLN A 319 -16.19 -4.76 -9.46
C GLN A 319 -16.27 -5.01 -10.96
N ALA A 320 -15.53 -6.00 -11.44
CA ALA A 320 -15.60 -6.47 -12.83
C ALA A 320 -15.32 -7.97 -12.90
N GLU A 321 -15.79 -8.62 -13.97
CA GLU A 321 -15.35 -9.97 -14.34
C GLU A 321 -14.25 -9.86 -15.39
N ALA A 322 -13.05 -10.33 -15.08
CA ALA A 322 -11.93 -10.33 -16.02
C ALA A 322 -12.18 -11.27 -17.20
N LEU A 323 -11.63 -10.94 -18.34
CA LEU A 323 -11.60 -11.85 -19.50
C LEU A 323 -10.78 -13.10 -19.12
N PRO A 324 -11.24 -14.31 -19.46
CA PRO A 324 -10.61 -15.56 -19.03
C PRO A 324 -9.15 -15.74 -19.45
N ASN A 325 -8.74 -15.08 -20.54
CA ASN A 325 -7.42 -15.22 -21.13
C ASN A 325 -6.43 -14.10 -20.77
N VAL A 326 -6.84 -13.17 -19.87
CA VAL A 326 -5.95 -12.10 -19.41
C VAL A 326 -5.13 -12.63 -18.23
N SER A 327 -3.80 -12.46 -18.28
CA SER A 327 -2.95 -12.90 -17.19
C SER A 327 -3.17 -12.03 -15.93
N PRO A 328 -2.89 -12.56 -14.72
CA PRO A 328 -2.99 -11.78 -13.50
C PRO A 328 -2.13 -10.50 -13.53
N VAL A 329 -0.97 -10.58 -14.16
CA VAL A 329 -0.04 -9.44 -14.27
C VAL A 329 -0.55 -8.41 -15.28
N ASP A 330 -1.16 -8.84 -16.38
CA ASP A 330 -1.75 -7.92 -17.38
C ASP A 330 -2.95 -7.16 -16.81
N ILE A 331 -3.73 -7.78 -15.90
CA ILE A 331 -4.81 -7.10 -15.18
C ILE A 331 -4.24 -5.93 -14.35
N ILE A 332 -3.14 -6.15 -13.64
CA ILE A 332 -2.48 -5.09 -12.88
C ILE A 332 -1.92 -4.04 -13.83
N ALA A 333 -1.16 -4.41 -14.86
CA ALA A 333 -0.58 -3.48 -15.82
C ALA A 333 -1.63 -2.55 -16.47
N ALA A 334 -2.80 -3.09 -16.84
CA ALA A 334 -3.86 -2.32 -17.45
C ALA A 334 -4.50 -1.26 -16.54
N THR A 335 -4.40 -1.44 -15.21
CA THR A 335 -4.99 -0.54 -14.21
C THR A 335 -3.95 0.33 -13.49
N PHE A 336 -2.66 0.01 -13.63
CA PHE A 336 -1.56 0.70 -12.95
C PHE A 336 -1.14 2.01 -13.64
N PRO A 337 -0.63 3.01 -12.88
CA PRO A 337 -0.79 3.13 -11.43
C PRO A 337 -2.24 3.47 -11.05
N MET A 338 -2.58 3.24 -9.77
CA MET A 338 -3.94 3.43 -9.27
C MET A 338 -4.44 4.86 -9.45
N GLY A 339 -5.73 4.99 -9.82
CA GLY A 339 -6.37 6.29 -10.10
C GLY A 339 -6.30 7.25 -8.91
N SER A 340 -6.48 6.76 -7.68
CA SER A 340 -6.45 7.56 -6.45
C SER A 340 -5.11 8.26 -6.20
N MET A 341 -4.02 7.79 -6.83
CA MET A 341 -2.67 8.31 -6.68
C MET A 341 -2.16 9.08 -7.90
N THR A 342 -2.97 9.22 -8.95
CA THR A 342 -2.60 9.90 -10.21
C THR A 342 -3.45 11.15 -10.45
N GLY A 343 -4.42 11.08 -11.29
CA GLY A 343 -5.35 12.15 -11.65
C GLY A 343 -6.09 11.83 -12.95
N ALA A 344 -6.87 12.78 -13.41
CA ALA A 344 -7.71 12.63 -14.58
C ALA A 344 -7.53 13.80 -15.58
N PRO A 345 -7.27 13.54 -16.87
CA PRO A 345 -6.88 12.28 -17.49
C PRO A 345 -5.53 11.76 -16.99
N LYS A 346 -5.42 10.43 -16.83
CA LYS A 346 -4.28 9.78 -16.11
C LYS A 346 -2.90 10.18 -16.67
N LEU A 347 -2.70 10.03 -17.97
CA LEU A 347 -1.41 10.31 -18.62
C LEU A 347 -1.01 11.80 -18.51
N SER A 348 -1.93 12.72 -18.77
CA SER A 348 -1.68 14.15 -18.65
C SER A 348 -1.34 14.53 -17.22
N ALA A 349 -2.06 14.00 -16.24
CA ALA A 349 -1.79 14.23 -14.82
C ALA A 349 -0.40 13.71 -14.42
N MET A 350 -0.01 12.51 -14.82
CA MET A 350 1.31 11.95 -14.51
C MET A 350 2.46 12.79 -15.10
N ASN A 351 2.33 13.30 -16.30
CA ASN A 351 3.32 14.21 -16.91
C ASN A 351 3.48 15.52 -16.12
N ILE A 352 2.37 16.11 -15.71
CA ILE A 352 2.38 17.37 -14.94
C ILE A 352 2.96 17.10 -13.53
N ILE A 353 2.55 16.02 -12.86
CA ILE A 353 3.07 15.60 -11.56
C ILE A 353 4.60 15.44 -11.64
N GLU A 354 5.10 14.70 -12.62
CA GLU A 354 6.56 14.46 -12.79
C GLU A 354 7.35 15.79 -12.94
N SER A 355 6.78 16.78 -13.62
CA SER A 355 7.42 18.07 -13.80
C SER A 355 7.40 18.96 -12.55
N LEU A 356 6.51 18.70 -11.61
CA LEU A 356 6.30 19.53 -10.42
C LEU A 356 6.83 18.92 -9.13
N GLU A 357 6.84 17.60 -9.01
CA GLU A 357 7.45 16.90 -7.86
C GLU A 357 8.97 16.95 -7.94
N GLU A 358 9.65 16.92 -6.79
CA GLU A 358 11.11 17.03 -6.72
C GLU A 358 11.79 15.69 -6.44
N THR A 359 10.99 14.69 -6.04
CA THR A 359 11.48 13.35 -5.74
C THR A 359 10.73 12.31 -6.54
N LYS A 360 11.42 11.25 -6.92
CA LYS A 360 10.76 10.02 -7.35
C LYS A 360 9.86 9.52 -6.24
N ARG A 361 8.68 9.07 -6.60
CA ARG A 361 7.80 8.42 -5.62
C ARG A 361 8.32 7.05 -5.22
N GLY A 362 8.99 6.34 -6.13
CA GLY A 362 9.48 5.00 -5.91
C GLY A 362 8.35 4.07 -5.44
N LEU A 363 8.55 3.42 -4.29
CA LEU A 363 7.54 2.53 -3.74
C LEU A 363 6.31 3.28 -3.16
N TYR A 364 6.44 4.52 -2.72
CA TYR A 364 5.29 5.34 -2.34
C TYR A 364 4.33 5.53 -3.53
N SER A 365 3.04 5.46 -3.32
CA SER A 365 2.01 5.43 -4.38
C SER A 365 2.09 4.21 -5.31
N GLY A 366 2.92 3.23 -5.00
CA GLY A 366 2.94 1.91 -5.62
C GLY A 366 2.00 0.93 -4.93
N ALA A 367 2.24 -0.37 -5.12
CA ALA A 367 1.42 -1.43 -4.55
C ALA A 367 2.28 -2.52 -3.91
N VAL A 368 1.80 -3.10 -2.81
CA VAL A 368 2.41 -4.26 -2.14
C VAL A 368 1.37 -5.35 -1.94
N GLY A 369 1.76 -6.61 -2.10
CA GLY A 369 0.83 -7.72 -1.96
C GLY A 369 1.40 -9.03 -2.45
N TYR A 370 0.53 -9.88 -2.98
CA TYR A 370 0.89 -11.23 -3.37
C TYR A 370 0.06 -11.77 -4.54
N PHE A 371 0.64 -12.76 -5.24
CA PHE A 371 -0.08 -13.68 -6.13
C PHE A 371 -0.13 -15.08 -5.52
N THR A 372 -1.24 -15.78 -5.73
CA THR A 372 -1.40 -17.19 -5.35
C THR A 372 -1.05 -18.13 -6.53
N PRO A 373 -0.86 -19.44 -6.28
CA PRO A 373 -0.62 -20.40 -7.35
C PRO A 373 -1.69 -20.42 -8.45
N ASN A 374 -2.93 -20.08 -8.10
CA ASN A 374 -4.06 -20.07 -9.04
C ASN A 374 -4.20 -18.72 -9.79
N GLY A 375 -3.25 -17.80 -9.65
CA GLY A 375 -3.30 -16.49 -10.27
C GLY A 375 -4.29 -15.51 -9.64
N ASN A 376 -4.81 -15.80 -8.45
CA ASN A 376 -5.49 -14.81 -7.62
C ASN A 376 -4.46 -13.88 -6.98
N PHE A 377 -4.87 -12.67 -6.61
CA PHE A 377 -3.98 -11.70 -5.97
C PHE A 377 -4.75 -10.73 -5.06
N ASP A 378 -4.03 -10.11 -4.13
CA ASP A 378 -4.51 -8.98 -3.32
C ASP A 378 -3.36 -7.99 -3.11
N PHE A 379 -3.56 -6.75 -3.58
CA PHE A 379 -2.59 -5.67 -3.48
C PHE A 379 -3.22 -4.45 -2.82
N ASN A 380 -2.49 -3.83 -1.91
CA ASN A 380 -2.84 -2.55 -1.32
C ASN A 380 -1.96 -1.42 -1.83
N VAL A 381 -2.47 -0.20 -1.75
CA VAL A 381 -1.75 1.02 -2.11
C VAL A 381 -0.70 1.34 -1.04
N VAL A 382 0.52 1.67 -1.45
CA VAL A 382 1.57 2.08 -0.51
C VAL A 382 1.43 3.57 -0.19
N ILE A 383 0.62 3.86 0.82
CA ILE A 383 0.41 5.18 1.42
C ILE A 383 0.45 5.08 2.94
N ARG A 384 0.57 6.21 3.63
CA ARG A 384 0.72 6.23 5.10
C ARG A 384 1.87 5.33 5.56
N SER A 385 2.96 5.40 4.82
CA SER A 385 4.08 4.47 4.91
C SER A 385 5.38 5.21 5.13
N ILE A 386 6.26 4.60 5.91
CA ILE A 386 7.66 5.00 6.08
C ILE A 386 8.49 4.05 5.23
N LEU A 387 9.35 4.59 4.41
CA LEU A 387 10.33 3.87 3.59
C LEU A 387 11.73 4.11 4.17
N TYR A 388 12.54 3.07 4.23
CA TYR A 388 13.87 3.17 4.80
C TYR A 388 14.88 2.41 3.96
N ASN A 389 15.97 3.09 3.60
CA ASN A 389 17.17 2.48 3.03
C ASN A 389 18.27 2.48 4.09
N ALA A 390 18.58 1.31 4.65
CA ALA A 390 19.53 1.18 5.74
C ALA A 390 20.98 1.46 5.30
N THR A 391 21.34 1.12 4.05
CA THR A 391 22.68 1.41 3.50
C THR A 391 22.93 2.91 3.41
N ASN A 392 21.92 3.68 2.98
CA ASN A 392 22.02 5.14 2.85
C ASN A 392 21.67 5.87 4.17
N ALA A 393 21.26 5.13 5.22
CA ALA A 393 20.68 5.67 6.44
C ALA A 393 19.59 6.71 6.14
N TYR A 394 18.75 6.45 5.12
CA TYR A 394 17.77 7.39 4.59
C TYR A 394 16.36 6.94 4.88
N ILE A 395 15.65 7.74 5.68
CA ILE A 395 14.25 7.56 6.06
C ILE A 395 13.43 8.54 5.23
N SER A 396 12.33 8.07 4.64
CA SER A 396 11.43 8.91 3.86
C SER A 396 9.98 8.49 4.05
N PHE A 397 9.09 9.46 4.06
CA PHE A 397 7.68 9.25 3.84
C PHE A 397 7.10 10.40 3.02
N SER A 398 6.19 10.07 2.13
CA SER A 398 5.51 11.06 1.30
C SER A 398 4.04 11.14 1.66
N VAL A 399 3.47 12.32 1.44
CA VAL A 399 2.04 12.57 1.58
C VAL A 399 1.56 13.37 0.38
N GLY A 400 0.33 13.09 -0.05
CA GLY A 400 -0.30 13.77 -1.18
C GLY A 400 -1.69 14.27 -0.85
N SER A 401 -2.12 15.23 -1.67
CA SER A 401 -3.45 15.79 -1.65
C SER A 401 -3.98 15.88 -3.08
N ALA A 402 -5.27 15.65 -3.24
CA ALA A 402 -5.95 15.74 -4.53
C ALA A 402 -6.24 17.20 -4.84
N ILE A 403 -5.60 17.72 -5.87
CA ILE A 403 -5.79 19.10 -6.32
C ILE A 403 -6.88 19.13 -7.38
N THR A 404 -7.98 19.83 -7.08
CA THR A 404 -9.13 20.04 -7.97
C THR A 404 -9.39 21.53 -8.16
N SER A 405 -10.31 21.91 -9.03
CA SER A 405 -10.65 23.32 -9.30
C SER A 405 -11.13 24.09 -8.07
N LYS A 406 -11.57 23.39 -7.01
CA LYS A 406 -12.02 23.99 -5.75
C LYS A 406 -10.94 24.05 -4.67
N SER A 407 -9.76 23.49 -4.93
CA SER A 407 -8.64 23.47 -4.00
C SER A 407 -8.07 24.86 -3.75
N THR A 408 -7.60 25.09 -2.53
CA THR A 408 -6.82 26.29 -2.18
C THR A 408 -5.45 25.84 -1.67
N PRO A 409 -4.34 26.42 -2.18
CA PRO A 409 -2.99 25.94 -1.87
C PRO A 409 -2.70 25.78 -0.37
N GLU A 410 -3.17 26.73 0.44
CA GLU A 410 -2.96 26.72 1.90
C GLU A 410 -3.67 25.54 2.57
N LYS A 411 -4.92 25.24 2.20
CA LYS A 411 -5.69 24.13 2.75
C LYS A 411 -5.08 22.80 2.38
N GLU A 412 -4.63 22.64 1.13
CA GLU A 412 -3.98 21.43 0.65
C GLU A 412 -2.64 21.19 1.36
N TYR A 413 -1.88 22.25 1.66
CA TYR A 413 -0.67 22.18 2.46
C TYR A 413 -0.96 21.69 3.89
N GLU A 414 -1.96 22.28 4.56
CA GLU A 414 -2.36 21.86 5.91
C GLU A 414 -2.87 20.41 5.93
N GLU A 415 -3.61 19.99 4.90
CA GLU A 415 -4.04 18.59 4.76
C GLU A 415 -2.83 17.64 4.67
N CYS A 416 -1.79 17.99 3.90
CA CYS A 416 -0.55 17.23 3.86
C CYS A 416 0.10 17.10 5.24
N LEU A 417 0.15 18.18 6.04
CA LEU A 417 0.71 18.13 7.39
C LEU A 417 -0.12 17.24 8.33
N VAL A 418 -1.44 17.26 8.21
CA VAL A 418 -2.32 16.36 8.98
C VAL A 418 -2.07 14.90 8.61
N LYS A 419 -1.95 14.58 7.31
CA LYS A 419 -1.63 13.23 6.84
C LYS A 419 -0.24 12.76 7.27
N ALA A 420 0.72 13.66 7.41
CA ALA A 420 2.08 13.37 7.88
C ALA A 420 2.17 13.08 9.39
N LYS A 421 1.16 13.48 10.18
CA LYS A 421 1.23 13.53 11.65
C LYS A 421 1.58 12.17 12.27
N ALA A 422 0.97 11.07 11.80
CA ALA A 422 1.20 9.73 12.38
C ALA A 422 2.65 9.28 12.17
N MET A 423 3.19 9.41 10.94
CA MET A 423 4.56 9.05 10.62
C MET A 423 5.56 9.93 11.38
N ARG A 424 5.30 11.23 11.44
CA ARG A 424 6.14 12.16 12.23
C ARG A 424 6.17 11.79 13.70
N SER A 425 5.01 11.54 14.30
CA SER A 425 4.96 11.22 15.74
C SER A 425 5.70 9.93 16.10
N VAL A 426 5.78 8.97 15.17
CA VAL A 426 6.54 7.72 15.37
C VAL A 426 8.04 7.91 15.20
N LEU A 427 8.44 8.84 14.34
CA LEU A 427 9.85 9.11 14.04
C LEU A 427 10.48 10.17 14.94
N GLU A 428 9.70 11.13 15.46
CA GLU A 428 10.19 12.25 16.28
C GLU A 428 10.01 12.02 17.81
N ASN A 429 9.37 10.87 18.22
CA ASN A 429 9.16 10.50 19.65
C ASN A 429 9.73 9.07 19.89
#